data_0d120ca19b8c7655474950017b0ce386
#
_entry.id   0d120ca19b8c7655474950017b0ce386
#
_cell.length_a   1.000
_cell.length_b   1.000
_cell.length_c   1.000
_cell.angle_alpha   90.00
_cell.angle_beta   90.00
_cell.angle_gamma   90.00
#
_symmetry.space_group_name_H-M   'P 1'
#
loop_
_entity.id
_entity.type
_entity.pdbx_description
1 polymer ?
#
loop_
_entity_poly.entity_id
_entity_poly.type
_entity_poly.pdbx_seq_one_letter_code
_entity_poly.pdbx_strand_id
1 'polypeptide(L)'
;MCIFVGAGSMGPIGIYRGGRLWYNGLMKIITTPDARLRERSAKVSKIDDEVSKIIADMRKLSLDWEKDHPYELSAAMAAPQIGVNKRIIIVRDDMEDKKKATFTALINPEVIKAEGKIKTDYEGCLSVPAIYGMVPRASKVRIKARLEDGTEVRIKATDELARTLLHEIDHLNGVLFIDHIRDIPDAFYTMNDKGDLVPVKDYGKEIRDNKKLWGEE
;
A
#
# COMPACT_ATOMS: atom_id res chain seq x y z
N MET A 1 -7.78 4.40 -1.28
CA MET A 1 -8.00 4.09 0.14
C MET A 1 -7.63 2.65 0.34
N CYS A 2 -6.35 2.39 0.65
CA CYS A 2 -5.90 1.06 1.07
C CYS A 2 -6.35 0.89 2.52
N ILE A 3 -7.39 0.14 2.77
CA ILE A 3 -7.97 -0.09 4.09
C ILE A 3 -7.90 -1.57 4.31
N PHE A 4 -7.49 -2.20 5.38
CA PHE A 4 -7.76 -2.27 6.75
C PHE A 4 -7.47 -3.58 7.46
N VAL A 5 -7.33 -3.59 8.59
CA VAL A 5 -7.33 -4.01 9.96
C VAL A 5 -7.86 -5.40 10.25
N GLY A 6 -7.07 -6.16 11.02
CA GLY A 6 -7.44 -7.31 11.80
C GLY A 6 -6.22 -7.87 12.50
N ALA A 7 -6.16 -7.76 13.83
CA ALA A 7 -5.10 -8.33 14.67
C ALA A 7 -5.21 -9.86 14.69
N GLY A 8 -4.24 -10.54 14.11
CA GLY A 8 -4.07 -11.98 14.17
C GLY A 8 -2.64 -12.33 14.60
N SER A 9 -2.53 -13.22 15.57
CA SER A 9 -1.34 -13.69 16.29
C SER A 9 -0.12 -13.98 15.44
N MET A 10 1.07 -13.57 15.89
CA MET A 10 2.38 -13.93 15.32
C MET A 10 2.60 -15.44 15.34
N GLY A 11 2.77 -16.02 14.16
CA GLY A 11 3.24 -17.38 13.96
C GLY A 11 4.73 -17.41 13.54
N PRO A 12 5.39 -18.58 13.48
CA PRO A 12 6.84 -18.73 13.46
C PRO A 12 7.55 -18.28 12.19
N ILE A 13 8.85 -18.04 12.33
CA ILE A 13 9.84 -17.48 11.39
C ILE A 13 9.78 -18.11 9.99
N GLY A 14 9.66 -17.29 8.97
CA GLY A 14 9.64 -17.72 7.56
C GLY A 14 11.03 -17.95 6.96
N ILE A 15 11.11 -18.83 5.96
CA ILE A 15 12.37 -19.18 5.23
C ILE A 15 12.50 -18.26 4.01
N TYR A 16 13.66 -17.60 3.87
CA TYR A 16 14.00 -16.79 2.69
C TYR A 16 14.49 -17.66 1.52
N ARG A 17 13.86 -17.55 0.34
CA ARG A 17 14.40 -18.04 -0.93
C ARG A 17 14.22 -16.95 -2.00
N GLY A 18 15.32 -16.52 -2.60
CA GLY A 18 15.28 -15.59 -3.73
C GLY A 18 14.73 -14.20 -3.43
N GLY A 19 14.96 -13.64 -2.23
CA GLY A 19 14.50 -12.30 -1.84
C GLY A 19 13.00 -12.15 -1.58
N ARG A 20 12.25 -13.24 -1.60
CA ARG A 20 10.79 -13.26 -1.31
C ARG A 20 10.54 -13.93 0.04
N LEU A 21 9.64 -13.35 0.82
CA LEU A 21 9.20 -13.95 2.08
C LEU A 21 8.12 -15.00 1.80
N TRP A 22 8.40 -16.25 2.13
CA TRP A 22 7.45 -17.35 2.07
C TRP A 22 7.11 -17.83 3.49
N TYR A 23 5.84 -17.80 3.86
CA TYR A 23 5.35 -18.45 5.06
C TYR A 23 4.59 -19.71 4.64
N ASN A 24 5.04 -20.89 5.06
CA ASN A 24 4.48 -22.18 4.61
C ASN A 24 4.35 -22.32 3.09
N GLY A 25 5.30 -21.73 2.32
CA GLY A 25 5.28 -21.77 0.85
C GLY A 25 4.39 -20.72 0.18
N LEU A 26 3.72 -19.85 0.94
CA LEU A 26 2.85 -18.79 0.41
C LEU A 26 3.50 -17.40 0.58
N MET A 27 3.31 -16.52 -0.39
CA MET A 27 3.65 -15.10 -0.22
C MET A 27 2.73 -14.47 0.82
N LYS A 28 3.23 -13.48 1.55
CA LYS A 28 2.43 -12.70 2.50
C LYS A 28 2.74 -11.22 2.39
N ILE A 29 1.79 -10.42 2.85
CA ILE A 29 1.99 -8.97 3.04
C ILE A 29 2.98 -8.78 4.18
N ILE A 30 4.02 -7.99 3.93
CA ILE A 30 4.99 -7.57 4.96
C ILE A 30 4.51 -6.28 5.60
N THR A 31 4.80 -6.15 6.88
CA THR A 31 4.37 -5.00 7.69
C THR A 31 5.56 -4.33 8.36
N THR A 32 5.37 -3.08 8.80
CA THR A 32 6.36 -2.42 9.67
C THR A 32 6.69 -3.32 10.87
N PRO A 33 7.98 -3.40 11.28
CA PRO A 33 9.14 -2.58 10.87
C PRO A 33 10.01 -3.16 9.74
N ASP A 34 9.49 -4.00 8.85
CA ASP A 34 10.29 -4.63 7.79
C ASP A 34 11.00 -3.57 6.94
N ALA A 35 12.34 -3.57 6.95
CA ALA A 35 13.17 -2.56 6.29
C ALA A 35 12.97 -2.48 4.77
N ARG A 36 12.49 -3.57 4.14
CA ARG A 36 12.20 -3.60 2.69
C ARG A 36 11.10 -2.63 2.29
N LEU A 37 10.20 -2.26 3.22
CA LEU A 37 9.18 -1.23 3.00
C LEU A 37 9.78 0.18 2.85
N ARG A 38 11.02 0.36 3.29
CA ARG A 38 11.77 1.63 3.23
C ARG A 38 12.75 1.70 2.05
N GLU A 39 12.86 0.64 1.29
CA GLU A 39 13.73 0.60 0.12
C GLU A 39 13.07 1.27 -1.10
N ARG A 40 13.88 1.96 -1.89
CA ARG A 40 13.44 2.46 -3.18
C ARG A 40 13.42 1.32 -4.20
N SER A 41 12.26 1.07 -4.79
CA SER A 41 12.06 -0.02 -5.74
C SER A 41 12.79 0.19 -7.06
N ALA A 42 13.39 -0.90 -7.55
CA ALA A 42 14.08 -0.92 -8.83
C ALA A 42 13.11 -0.87 -10.02
N LYS A 43 13.52 -0.20 -11.10
CA LYS A 43 12.76 -0.18 -12.35
C LYS A 43 12.73 -1.58 -12.99
N VAL A 44 11.58 -1.93 -13.54
CA VAL A 44 11.40 -3.10 -14.39
C VAL A 44 11.94 -2.78 -15.79
N SER A 45 13.02 -3.43 -16.19
CA SER A 45 13.61 -3.24 -17.52
C SER A 45 12.85 -3.98 -18.61
N LYS A 46 12.43 -5.22 -18.32
CA LYS A 46 11.70 -6.10 -19.24
C LYS A 46 10.46 -6.64 -18.53
N ILE A 47 9.34 -6.67 -19.25
CA ILE A 47 8.11 -7.33 -18.81
C ILE A 47 8.19 -8.77 -19.32
N ASP A 48 8.45 -9.68 -18.43
CA ASP A 48 8.65 -11.10 -18.66
C ASP A 48 7.75 -11.94 -17.73
N ASP A 49 7.89 -13.26 -17.81
CA ASP A 49 7.09 -14.20 -17.02
C ASP A 49 7.27 -13.99 -15.50
N GLU A 50 8.45 -13.52 -15.05
CA GLU A 50 8.66 -13.18 -13.65
C GLU A 50 7.78 -12.00 -13.23
N VAL A 51 7.72 -10.94 -14.05
CA VAL A 51 6.87 -9.78 -13.81
C VAL A 51 5.39 -10.17 -13.81
N SER A 52 4.97 -10.98 -14.79
CA SER A 52 3.60 -11.48 -14.89
C SER A 52 3.22 -12.30 -13.65
N LYS A 53 4.13 -13.15 -13.17
CA LYS A 53 3.93 -13.93 -11.95
C LYS A 53 3.80 -13.03 -10.71
N ILE A 54 4.63 -12.01 -10.57
CA ILE A 54 4.54 -11.05 -9.45
C ILE A 54 3.17 -10.39 -9.43
N ILE A 55 2.69 -9.93 -10.58
CA ILE A 55 1.37 -9.28 -10.70
C ILE A 55 0.24 -10.25 -10.33
N ALA A 56 0.32 -11.50 -10.80
CA ALA A 56 -0.67 -12.53 -10.44
C ALA A 56 -0.67 -12.82 -8.93
N ASP A 57 0.52 -12.91 -8.31
CA ASP A 57 0.67 -13.10 -6.87
C ASP A 57 0.09 -11.92 -6.08
N MET A 58 0.31 -10.68 -6.52
CA MET A 58 -0.27 -9.46 -5.92
C MET A 58 -1.80 -9.48 -5.98
N ARG A 59 -2.38 -9.77 -7.15
CA ARG A 59 -3.84 -9.90 -7.33
C ARG A 59 -4.42 -10.94 -6.40
N LYS A 60 -3.79 -12.12 -6.35
CA LYS A 60 -4.22 -13.21 -5.48
C LYS A 60 -4.18 -12.79 -4.01
N LEU A 61 -3.09 -12.19 -3.55
CA LEU A 61 -2.96 -11.76 -2.16
C LEU A 61 -3.98 -10.69 -1.77
N SER A 62 -4.27 -9.73 -2.65
CA SER A 62 -5.33 -8.74 -2.44
C SER A 62 -6.69 -9.40 -2.23
N LEU A 63 -7.04 -10.36 -3.08
CA LEU A 63 -8.31 -11.07 -2.98
C LEU A 63 -8.39 -12.05 -1.80
N ASP A 64 -7.26 -12.71 -1.47
CA ASP A 64 -7.21 -13.58 -0.30
C ASP A 64 -7.35 -12.78 1.00
N TRP A 65 -6.70 -11.59 1.07
CA TRP A 65 -6.85 -10.70 2.21
C TRP A 65 -8.31 -10.25 2.43
N GLU A 66 -9.04 -9.92 1.35
CA GLU A 66 -10.45 -9.55 1.43
C GLU A 66 -11.37 -10.65 1.98
N LYS A 67 -10.99 -11.93 1.85
CA LYS A 67 -11.78 -13.04 2.41
C LYS A 67 -11.77 -13.04 3.94
N ASP A 68 -10.62 -12.66 4.50
CA ASP A 68 -10.46 -12.58 5.95
C ASP A 68 -10.98 -11.23 6.51
N HIS A 69 -11.26 -10.26 5.62
CA HIS A 69 -11.73 -8.90 5.95
C HIS A 69 -13.01 -8.54 5.17
N PRO A 70 -14.16 -9.16 5.51
CA PRO A 70 -15.38 -9.09 4.68
C PRO A 70 -15.96 -7.67 4.52
N TYR A 71 -15.64 -6.76 5.44
CA TYR A 71 -16.11 -5.37 5.42
C TYR A 71 -15.14 -4.40 4.75
N GLU A 72 -14.01 -4.90 4.24
CA GLU A 72 -12.91 -4.10 3.73
C GLU A 72 -12.63 -4.40 2.26
N LEU A 73 -11.97 -3.48 1.58
CA LEU A 73 -11.63 -3.59 0.16
C LEU A 73 -10.13 -3.31 -0.02
N SER A 74 -9.43 -4.21 -0.70
CA SER A 74 -8.10 -3.94 -1.19
C SER A 74 -8.19 -3.11 -2.46
N ALA A 75 -8.05 -1.81 -2.34
CA ALA A 75 -8.15 -0.88 -3.47
C ALA A 75 -6.91 -0.91 -4.37
N ALA A 76 -5.74 -1.15 -3.79
CA ALA A 76 -4.48 -1.21 -4.51
C ALA A 76 -3.40 -1.92 -3.67
N MET A 77 -2.28 -2.28 -4.31
CA MET A 77 -1.11 -2.85 -3.66
C MET A 77 0.15 -2.54 -4.47
N ALA A 78 1.26 -2.29 -3.78
CA ALA A 78 2.58 -2.15 -4.37
C ALA A 78 3.46 -3.39 -4.13
N ALA A 79 4.32 -3.74 -5.08
CA ALA A 79 5.19 -4.92 -4.98
C ALA A 79 6.11 -4.95 -3.74
N PRO A 80 6.63 -3.82 -3.22
CA PRO A 80 7.33 -3.82 -1.92
C PRO A 80 6.53 -4.40 -0.77
N GLN A 81 5.20 -4.27 -0.76
CA GLN A 81 4.35 -4.81 0.30
C GLN A 81 4.32 -6.35 0.35
N ILE A 82 4.79 -7.01 -0.70
CA ILE A 82 4.99 -8.46 -0.74
C ILE A 82 6.49 -8.84 -0.76
N GLY A 83 7.36 -7.91 -0.37
CA GLY A 83 8.81 -8.11 -0.30
C GLY A 83 9.52 -8.17 -1.66
N VAL A 84 8.90 -7.63 -2.72
CA VAL A 84 9.48 -7.61 -4.07
C VAL A 84 9.95 -6.20 -4.42
N ASN A 85 11.26 -6.00 -4.55
CA ASN A 85 11.86 -4.70 -4.88
C ASN A 85 11.76 -4.40 -6.38
N LYS A 86 10.54 -4.19 -6.89
CA LYS A 86 10.25 -3.79 -8.28
C LYS A 86 9.17 -2.72 -8.32
N ARG A 87 9.27 -1.77 -9.26
CA ARG A 87 8.29 -0.70 -9.45
C ARG A 87 7.04 -1.24 -10.17
N ILE A 88 6.18 -1.91 -9.42
CA ILE A 88 4.91 -2.47 -9.88
C ILE A 88 3.85 -2.12 -8.83
N ILE A 89 2.72 -1.64 -9.29
CA ILE A 89 1.51 -1.50 -8.47
C ILE A 89 0.33 -2.16 -9.19
N ILE A 90 -0.63 -2.64 -8.44
CA ILE A 90 -1.95 -3.01 -8.96
C ILE A 90 -2.98 -2.06 -8.35
N VAL A 91 -3.96 -1.67 -9.15
CA VAL A 91 -5.06 -0.80 -8.73
C VAL A 91 -6.37 -1.45 -9.16
N ARG A 92 -7.33 -1.52 -8.27
CA ARG A 92 -8.65 -2.08 -8.57
C ARG A 92 -9.36 -1.20 -9.61
N ASP A 93 -9.98 -1.83 -10.60
CA ASP A 93 -10.62 -1.14 -11.71
C ASP A 93 -11.96 -0.51 -11.31
N ASP A 94 -12.65 -1.10 -10.35
CA ASP A 94 -13.92 -0.61 -9.83
C ASP A 94 -13.91 -0.67 -8.30
N MET A 95 -13.80 0.49 -7.65
CA MET A 95 -13.75 0.60 -6.20
C MET A 95 -15.14 0.62 -5.54
N GLU A 96 -16.20 0.80 -6.32
CA GLU A 96 -17.58 0.84 -5.84
C GLU A 96 -18.21 -0.56 -5.82
N ASP A 97 -17.83 -1.42 -6.77
CA ASP A 97 -18.34 -2.78 -6.86
C ASP A 97 -17.31 -3.82 -6.39
N LYS A 98 -17.45 -4.26 -5.13
CA LYS A 98 -16.60 -5.30 -4.54
C LYS A 98 -16.61 -6.62 -5.34
N LYS A 99 -17.67 -6.91 -6.10
CA LYS A 99 -17.79 -8.13 -6.90
C LYS A 99 -16.93 -8.07 -8.18
N LYS A 100 -16.60 -6.88 -8.64
CA LYS A 100 -15.68 -6.67 -9.77
C LYS A 100 -14.23 -6.69 -9.27
N ALA A 101 -13.75 -7.88 -8.98
CA ALA A 101 -12.44 -8.13 -8.40
C ALA A 101 -11.31 -8.15 -9.47
N THR A 102 -11.28 -7.14 -10.36
CA THR A 102 -10.24 -6.97 -11.39
C THR A 102 -9.29 -5.84 -11.02
N PHE A 103 -8.03 -5.97 -11.45
CA PHE A 103 -6.97 -5.01 -11.14
C PHE A 103 -6.14 -4.73 -12.39
N THR A 104 -5.95 -3.46 -12.68
CA THR A 104 -4.96 -2.98 -13.66
C THR A 104 -3.58 -2.89 -13.01
N ALA A 105 -2.59 -3.53 -13.62
CA ALA A 105 -1.20 -3.39 -13.20
C ALA A 105 -0.53 -2.21 -13.90
N LEU A 106 0.20 -1.41 -13.14
CA LEU A 106 0.99 -0.29 -13.62
C LEU A 106 2.47 -0.55 -13.30
N ILE A 107 3.27 -0.66 -14.35
CA ILE A 107 4.69 -0.97 -14.30
C ILE A 107 5.49 0.31 -14.51
N ASN A 108 6.48 0.55 -13.63
CA ASN A 108 7.28 1.76 -13.59
C ASN A 108 6.44 3.06 -13.51
N PRO A 109 5.41 3.12 -12.65
CA PRO A 109 4.63 4.34 -12.52
C PRO A 109 5.52 5.48 -12.00
N GLU A 110 5.34 6.66 -12.62
CA GLU A 110 6.03 7.90 -12.24
C GLU A 110 5.03 9.06 -12.23
N VAL A 111 5.08 9.87 -11.18
CA VAL A 111 4.30 11.11 -11.12
C VAL A 111 4.90 12.13 -12.08
N ILE A 112 4.12 12.56 -13.07
CA ILE A 112 4.48 13.65 -13.98
C ILE A 112 4.15 15.00 -13.33
N LYS A 113 2.97 15.07 -12.68
CA LYS A 113 2.49 16.28 -12.01
C LYS A 113 1.46 15.92 -10.95
N ALA A 114 1.61 16.49 -9.76
CA ALA A 114 0.58 16.54 -8.74
C ALA A 114 0.06 17.98 -8.68
N GLU A 115 -1.26 18.16 -8.73
CA GLU A 115 -1.90 19.47 -8.87
C GLU A 115 -3.30 19.48 -8.24
N GLY A 116 -3.96 20.62 -8.30
CA GLY A 116 -5.27 20.83 -7.67
C GLY A 116 -5.14 21.27 -6.21
N LYS A 117 -6.26 21.23 -5.49
CA LYS A 117 -6.26 21.56 -4.06
C LYS A 117 -5.67 20.40 -3.27
N ILE A 118 -5.00 20.72 -2.17
CA ILE A 118 -4.66 19.71 -1.16
C ILE A 118 -5.95 19.31 -0.42
N LYS A 119 -6.24 18.03 -0.41
CA LYS A 119 -7.34 17.43 0.35
C LYS A 119 -6.76 16.52 1.42
N THR A 120 -7.15 16.73 2.65
CA THR A 120 -6.80 15.85 3.78
C THR A 120 -7.92 14.84 3.95
N ASP A 121 -7.58 13.56 3.97
CA ASP A 121 -8.54 12.47 4.12
C ASP A 121 -7.86 11.24 4.72
N TYR A 122 -8.65 10.26 5.17
CA TYR A 122 -8.14 9.05 5.80
C TYR A 122 -7.37 8.17 4.81
N GLU A 123 -6.23 7.67 5.28
CA GLU A 123 -5.49 6.59 4.67
C GLU A 123 -5.22 5.49 5.70
N GLY A 124 -5.31 4.25 5.26
CA GLY A 124 -4.81 3.07 5.95
C GLY A 124 -3.92 2.28 4.99
N CYS A 125 -3.14 1.35 5.50
CA CYS A 125 -2.22 0.56 4.69
C CYS A 125 -2.08 -0.86 5.24
N LEU A 126 -2.15 -1.86 4.37
CA LEU A 126 -1.94 -3.27 4.74
C LEU A 126 -0.58 -3.51 5.41
N SER A 127 0.42 -2.68 5.09
CA SER A 127 1.76 -2.76 5.67
C SER A 127 1.95 -1.96 6.95
N VAL A 128 0.94 -1.18 7.38
CA VAL A 128 0.93 -0.41 8.63
C VAL A 128 -0.35 -0.75 9.38
N PRO A 129 -0.43 -1.95 9.99
CA PRO A 129 -1.67 -2.44 10.58
C PRO A 129 -2.14 -1.59 11.77
N ALA A 130 -3.45 -1.49 11.91
CA ALA A 130 -4.16 -0.82 13.00
C ALA A 130 -3.96 0.70 13.14
N ILE A 131 -3.18 1.33 12.25
CA ILE A 131 -2.98 2.78 12.23
C ILE A 131 -3.59 3.37 10.95
N TYR A 132 -4.28 4.46 11.15
CA TYR A 132 -4.87 5.29 10.10
C TYR A 132 -4.40 6.71 10.24
N GLY A 133 -4.46 7.49 9.15
CA GLY A 133 -4.04 8.87 9.19
C GLY A 133 -4.86 9.80 8.31
N MET A 134 -5.02 11.03 8.78
CA MET A 134 -5.55 12.14 7.99
C MET A 134 -4.43 12.74 7.14
N VAL A 135 -4.25 12.21 5.91
CA VAL A 135 -3.10 12.51 5.04
C VAL A 135 -3.44 13.59 4.01
N PRO A 136 -2.66 14.68 3.94
CA PRO A 136 -2.84 15.69 2.92
C PRO A 136 -2.28 15.21 1.56
N ARG A 137 -3.11 15.21 0.52
CA ARG A 137 -2.74 14.84 -0.84
C ARG A 137 -3.24 15.86 -1.87
N ALA A 138 -2.52 15.98 -2.98
CA ALA A 138 -3.03 16.70 -4.16
C ALA A 138 -4.28 15.99 -4.71
N SER A 139 -5.33 16.76 -4.97
CA SER A 139 -6.62 16.22 -5.46
C SER A 139 -6.58 15.78 -6.92
N LYS A 140 -5.47 16.01 -7.63
CA LYS A 140 -5.27 15.60 -9.02
C LYS A 140 -3.84 15.14 -9.23
N VAL A 141 -3.66 14.07 -9.99
CA VAL A 141 -2.34 13.58 -10.38
C VAL A 141 -2.32 13.19 -11.85
N ARG A 142 -1.20 13.42 -12.49
CA ARG A 142 -0.86 12.87 -13.79
C ARG A 142 0.33 11.94 -13.63
N ILE A 143 0.18 10.70 -14.04
CA ILE A 143 1.24 9.70 -14.02
C ILE A 143 1.50 9.17 -15.42
N LYS A 144 2.70 8.64 -15.64
CA LYS A 144 3.01 7.74 -16.76
C LYS A 144 3.35 6.38 -16.20
N ALA A 145 3.01 5.33 -16.94
CA ALA A 145 3.31 3.95 -16.59
C ALA A 145 3.34 3.08 -17.85
N ARG A 146 3.65 1.80 -17.69
CA ARG A 146 3.46 0.77 -18.71
C ARG A 146 2.43 -0.25 -18.20
N LEU A 147 1.58 -0.74 -19.08
CA LEU A 147 0.69 -1.86 -18.83
C LEU A 147 1.44 -3.19 -18.96
N GLU A 148 0.77 -4.30 -18.64
CA GLU A 148 1.35 -5.66 -18.71
C GLU A 148 1.75 -6.07 -20.12
N ASP A 149 1.07 -5.57 -21.14
CA ASP A 149 1.39 -5.78 -22.56
C ASP A 149 2.54 -4.89 -23.07
N GLY A 150 3.09 -4.04 -22.20
CA GLY A 150 4.15 -3.10 -22.51
C GLY A 150 3.68 -1.74 -23.05
N THR A 151 2.38 -1.55 -23.27
CA THR A 151 1.81 -0.28 -23.73
C THR A 151 2.11 0.84 -22.75
N GLU A 152 2.67 1.95 -23.23
CA GLU A 152 2.86 3.15 -22.42
C GLU A 152 1.55 3.92 -22.28
N VAL A 153 1.22 4.30 -21.04
CA VAL A 153 0.00 5.03 -20.73
C VAL A 153 0.29 6.29 -19.91
N ARG A 154 -0.57 7.28 -20.10
CA ARG A 154 -0.63 8.48 -19.26
C ARG A 154 -2.01 8.56 -18.64
N ILE A 155 -2.06 8.50 -17.31
CA ILE A 155 -3.29 8.50 -16.54
C ILE A 155 -3.44 9.86 -15.87
N LYS A 156 -4.64 10.44 -16.00
CA LYS A 156 -5.10 11.60 -15.24
C LYS A 156 -6.09 11.09 -14.22
N ALA A 157 -5.78 11.26 -12.95
CA ALA A 157 -6.63 10.82 -11.85
C ALA A 157 -7.05 12.01 -10.97
N THR A 158 -8.19 11.90 -10.35
CA THR A 158 -8.71 12.88 -9.39
C THR A 158 -9.17 12.18 -8.11
N ASP A 159 -9.23 12.94 -7.04
CA ASP A 159 -9.82 12.56 -5.76
C ASP A 159 -9.31 11.21 -5.22
N GLU A 160 -10.14 10.22 -4.98
CA GLU A 160 -9.77 8.91 -4.43
C GLU A 160 -8.72 8.17 -5.26
N LEU A 161 -8.90 8.13 -6.59
CA LEU A 161 -7.93 7.49 -7.46
C LEU A 161 -6.58 8.22 -7.46
N ALA A 162 -6.59 9.56 -7.36
CA ALA A 162 -5.35 10.32 -7.23
C ALA A 162 -4.62 10.00 -5.92
N ARG A 163 -5.36 9.91 -4.81
CA ARG A 163 -4.85 9.52 -3.48
C ARG A 163 -4.25 8.12 -3.52
N THR A 164 -4.98 7.16 -4.05
CA THR A 164 -4.54 5.76 -4.17
C THR A 164 -3.25 5.65 -4.98
N LEU A 165 -3.18 6.29 -6.15
CA LEU A 165 -1.97 6.26 -6.99
C LEU A 165 -0.77 6.90 -6.30
N LEU A 166 -0.96 8.01 -5.58
CA LEU A 166 0.11 8.66 -4.84
C LEU A 166 0.59 7.78 -3.68
N HIS A 167 -0.32 7.13 -2.94
CA HIS A 167 0.00 6.20 -1.88
C HIS A 167 0.82 5.00 -2.39
N GLU A 168 0.42 4.39 -3.48
CA GLU A 168 1.16 3.24 -4.04
C GLU A 168 2.51 3.63 -4.63
N ILE A 169 2.62 4.82 -5.23
CA ILE A 169 3.90 5.33 -5.73
C ILE A 169 4.84 5.69 -4.57
N ASP A 170 4.32 6.13 -3.43
CA ASP A 170 5.11 6.34 -2.22
C ASP A 170 5.76 5.03 -1.77
N HIS A 171 5.02 3.92 -1.72
CA HIS A 171 5.60 2.60 -1.42
C HIS A 171 6.78 2.25 -2.33
N LEU A 172 6.69 2.57 -3.64
CA LEU A 172 7.79 2.35 -4.59
C LEU A 172 9.00 3.25 -4.33
N ASN A 173 8.85 4.29 -3.55
CA ASN A 173 9.91 5.21 -3.16
C ASN A 173 10.40 4.98 -1.71
N GLY A 174 9.89 3.95 -1.02
CA GLY A 174 10.21 3.64 0.37
C GLY A 174 9.54 4.56 1.39
N VAL A 175 8.47 5.25 0.96
CA VAL A 175 7.68 6.18 1.79
C VAL A 175 6.37 5.50 2.20
N LEU A 176 5.98 5.65 3.46
CA LEU A 176 4.69 5.20 3.98
C LEU A 176 3.80 6.41 4.27
N PHE A 177 2.48 6.23 4.25
CA PHE A 177 1.56 7.35 4.48
C PHE A 177 1.80 8.05 5.82
N ILE A 178 2.25 7.31 6.85
CA ILE A 178 2.58 7.84 8.17
C ILE A 178 3.69 8.89 8.13
N ASP A 179 4.60 8.83 7.15
CA ASP A 179 5.70 9.78 7.01
C ASP A 179 5.22 11.20 6.70
N HIS A 180 4.10 11.31 5.96
CA HIS A 180 3.50 12.62 5.61
C HIS A 180 2.88 13.36 6.80
N ILE A 181 2.60 12.63 7.89
CA ILE A 181 1.91 13.15 9.06
C ILE A 181 2.68 12.93 10.36
N ARG A 182 3.97 12.50 10.26
CA ARG A 182 4.79 12.11 11.41
C ARG A 182 4.74 13.10 12.56
N ASP A 183 4.77 14.39 12.25
CA ASP A 183 4.84 15.47 13.25
C ASP A 183 3.47 16.15 13.50
N ILE A 184 2.37 15.48 13.13
CA ILE A 184 1.00 16.00 13.29
C ILE A 184 0.22 15.07 14.24
N PRO A 185 0.26 15.31 15.57
CA PRO A 185 -0.34 14.40 16.56
C PRO A 185 -1.82 14.07 16.31
N ASP A 186 -2.61 15.05 15.91
CA ASP A 186 -4.05 14.90 15.71
C ASP A 186 -4.42 14.22 14.37
N ALA A 187 -3.42 13.86 13.56
CA ALA A 187 -3.66 13.20 12.29
C ALA A 187 -3.73 11.67 12.39
N PHE A 188 -3.46 11.07 13.55
CA PHE A 188 -3.42 9.63 13.74
C PHE A 188 -4.67 9.07 14.39
N TYR A 189 -5.14 7.96 13.85
CA TYR A 189 -6.35 7.27 14.27
C TYR A 189 -6.11 5.77 14.41
N THR A 190 -6.95 5.13 15.19
CA THR A 190 -7.07 3.67 15.29
C THR A 190 -8.54 3.29 15.15
N MET A 191 -8.82 2.02 14.91
CA MET A 191 -10.19 1.54 14.82
C MET A 191 -10.64 0.96 16.16
N ASN A 192 -11.84 1.32 16.59
CA ASN A 192 -12.48 0.74 17.76
C ASN A 192 -13.19 -0.59 17.42
N ASP A 193 -13.68 -1.29 18.45
CA ASP A 193 -14.39 -2.57 18.30
C ASP A 193 -15.69 -2.49 17.48
N LYS A 194 -16.18 -1.26 17.22
CA LYS A 194 -17.38 -1.00 16.41
C LYS A 194 -17.08 -0.69 14.95
N GLY A 195 -15.76 -0.62 14.60
CA GLY A 195 -15.33 -0.25 13.27
C GLY A 195 -15.21 1.26 13.02
N ASP A 196 -15.37 2.11 14.06
CA ASP A 196 -15.22 3.55 13.91
C ASP A 196 -13.75 3.95 14.05
N LEU A 197 -13.31 4.91 13.25
CA LEU A 197 -12.02 5.56 13.43
C LEU A 197 -12.05 6.54 14.59
N VAL A 198 -11.20 6.33 15.58
CA VAL A 198 -11.05 7.18 16.75
C VAL A 198 -9.63 7.71 16.85
N PRO A 199 -9.42 8.96 17.33
CA PRO A 199 -8.07 9.48 17.50
C PRO A 199 -7.22 8.58 18.40
N VAL A 200 -5.93 8.45 18.08
CA VAL A 200 -4.95 7.79 18.93
C VAL A 200 -4.91 8.47 20.29
N LYS A 201 -4.93 7.69 21.37
CA LYS A 201 -5.05 8.23 22.75
C LYS A 201 -3.74 8.82 23.24
N ASP A 202 -2.64 8.18 22.93
CA ASP A 202 -1.29 8.59 23.37
C ASP A 202 -0.35 8.61 22.17
N TYR A 203 -0.37 9.75 21.46
CA TYR A 203 0.51 9.97 20.31
C TYR A 203 1.99 9.73 20.64
N GLY A 204 2.43 10.14 21.83
CA GLY A 204 3.83 9.95 22.23
C GLY A 204 4.22 8.48 22.21
N LYS A 205 3.48 7.66 22.93
CA LYS A 205 3.77 6.23 23.11
C LYS A 205 3.38 5.38 21.90
N GLU A 206 2.20 5.62 21.34
CA GLU A 206 1.64 4.77 20.28
C GLU A 206 2.25 5.08 18.91
N ILE A 207 2.66 6.31 18.68
CA ILE A 207 3.16 6.79 17.39
C ILE A 207 4.61 7.25 17.48
N ARG A 208 4.89 8.42 18.13
CA ARG A 208 6.18 9.08 18.06
C ARG A 208 7.34 8.20 18.53
N ASP A 209 7.19 7.55 19.67
CA ASP A 209 8.22 6.75 20.32
C ASP A 209 8.13 5.25 19.96
N ASN A 210 7.23 4.90 19.04
CA ASN A 210 7.02 3.55 18.57
C ASN A 210 8.06 3.16 17.49
N LYS A 211 9.23 2.72 17.95
CA LYS A 211 10.33 2.30 17.06
C LYS A 211 9.90 1.27 16.02
N LYS A 212 9.01 0.32 16.37
CA LYS A 212 8.50 -0.68 15.42
C LYS A 212 7.68 -0.05 14.29
N LEU A 213 6.93 1.00 14.56
CA LEU A 213 6.16 1.70 13.53
C LEU A 213 7.08 2.37 12.51
N TRP A 214 8.18 2.95 13.00
CA TRP A 214 9.09 3.73 12.15
C TRP A 214 10.22 2.90 11.53
N GLY A 215 10.45 1.65 11.99
CA GLY A 215 11.59 0.84 11.57
C GLY A 215 12.91 1.35 12.13
N GLU A 216 12.88 2.02 13.27
CA GLU A 216 14.04 2.52 14.00
C GLU A 216 14.42 1.50 15.09
N GLU A 217 15.62 0.91 15.03
CA GLU A 217 16.16 0.00 16.08
C GLU A 217 16.81 0.78 17.22
#